data_a1933a83626b99f2d5ca2893fb4ccdc5
#
_entry.id   a1933a83626b99f2d5ca2893fb4ccdc5
#
_cell.length_a   1.000
_cell.length_b   1.000
_cell.length_c   1.000
_cell.angle_alpha   90.00
_cell.angle_beta   90.00
_cell.angle_gamma   90.00
#
_symmetry.space_group_name_H-M   'P 1'
#
loop_
_entity.id
_entity.type
_entity.pdbx_description
1 polymer ?
#
loop_
_entity_poly.entity_id
_entity_poly.type
_entity_poly.pdbx_seq_one_letter_code
_entity_poly.pdbx_strand_id
1 'polypeptide(L)'
;MDIINFFVDLLSDPRGAIAGWIVALGPVWVYSPLFLIVFVETGLVFFPFLPGDSLLFAAGVFSADGGGLNIWATLVVFYVAAILGNTSNYWIARFFGKRIIDSGKVKALTPERMAKLDSFFEKYGGLTIVITRFMPFFRTFAPFIAGTGHMNFAKFTMFNAIGGISWVSLFVLVGYFFGGVPFVQEHFEVIVLGIVAVSVAPAVIGAVKAALNGRKKKA
;
A
#
# COMPACT_ATOMS: atom_id res chain seq x y z
N MET A 1 -10.99 -9.08 -20.37
CA MET A 1 -10.30 -9.45 -19.12
C MET A 1 -11.13 -8.85 -17.99
N ASP A 2 -11.77 -9.70 -17.19
CA ASP A 2 -12.64 -9.21 -16.13
C ASP A 2 -11.80 -8.59 -15.03
N ILE A 3 -12.32 -7.50 -14.43
CA ILE A 3 -11.61 -6.78 -13.37
C ILE A 3 -11.21 -7.73 -12.23
N ILE A 4 -12.03 -8.72 -11.93
CA ILE A 4 -11.76 -9.72 -10.87
C ILE A 4 -10.54 -10.57 -11.25
N ASN A 5 -10.45 -11.07 -12.48
CA ASN A 5 -9.33 -11.86 -12.96
C ASN A 5 -8.03 -11.04 -12.97
N PHE A 6 -8.12 -9.76 -13.37
CA PHE A 6 -6.97 -8.84 -13.29
C PHE A 6 -6.39 -8.74 -11.87
N PHE A 7 -7.25 -8.60 -10.84
CA PHE A 7 -6.78 -8.54 -9.46
C PHE A 7 -6.31 -9.89 -8.93
N VAL A 8 -6.93 -10.99 -9.34
CA VAL A 8 -6.50 -12.34 -8.96
C VAL A 8 -5.12 -12.63 -9.55
N ASP A 9 -4.90 -12.33 -10.83
CA ASP A 9 -3.60 -12.52 -11.50
C ASP A 9 -2.52 -11.65 -10.84
N LEU A 10 -2.84 -10.39 -10.52
CA LEU A 10 -1.92 -9.49 -9.84
C LEU A 10 -1.54 -9.96 -8.43
N LEU A 11 -2.47 -10.58 -7.70
CA LEU A 11 -2.25 -11.11 -6.36
C LEU A 11 -1.50 -12.45 -6.38
N SER A 12 -1.81 -13.30 -7.36
CA SER A 12 -1.24 -14.66 -7.46
C SER A 12 0.10 -14.68 -8.19
N ASP A 13 0.25 -13.86 -9.24
CA ASP A 13 1.46 -13.78 -10.06
C ASP A 13 1.78 -12.34 -10.49
N PRO A 14 2.29 -11.48 -9.61
CA PRO A 14 2.73 -10.12 -9.98
C PRO A 14 3.81 -10.11 -11.05
N ARG A 15 4.63 -11.17 -11.13
CA ARG A 15 5.68 -11.30 -12.13
C ARG A 15 5.10 -11.48 -13.53
N GLY A 16 4.19 -12.44 -13.69
CA GLY A 16 3.49 -12.66 -14.96
C GLY A 16 2.67 -11.45 -15.39
N ALA A 17 2.02 -10.77 -14.45
CA ALA A 17 1.28 -9.53 -14.72
C ALA A 17 2.20 -8.44 -15.30
N ILE A 18 3.33 -8.13 -14.66
CA ILE A 18 4.29 -7.12 -15.14
C ILE A 18 4.87 -7.52 -16.50
N ALA A 19 5.29 -8.77 -16.67
CA ALA A 19 5.80 -9.29 -17.94
C ALA A 19 4.76 -9.13 -19.06
N GLY A 20 3.52 -9.50 -18.80
CA GLY A 20 2.40 -9.34 -19.74
C GLY A 20 2.16 -7.87 -20.10
N TRP A 21 2.25 -6.96 -19.14
CA TRP A 21 2.09 -5.51 -19.41
C TRP A 21 3.26 -4.93 -20.20
N ILE A 22 4.50 -5.39 -19.97
CA ILE A 22 5.66 -4.97 -20.77
C ILE A 22 5.44 -5.37 -22.24
N VAL A 23 4.97 -6.61 -22.48
CA VAL A 23 4.68 -7.09 -23.84
C VAL A 23 3.49 -6.36 -24.47
N ALA A 24 2.40 -6.17 -23.72
CA ALA A 24 1.17 -5.59 -24.26
C ALA A 24 1.22 -4.07 -24.44
N LEU A 25 1.86 -3.36 -23.53
CA LEU A 25 1.87 -1.89 -23.47
C LEU A 25 3.20 -1.29 -23.92
N GLY A 26 4.26 -2.07 -23.93
CA GLY A 26 5.61 -1.61 -24.18
C GLY A 26 6.29 -0.94 -22.99
N PRO A 27 7.60 -0.60 -23.12
CA PRO A 27 8.46 -0.23 -22.00
C PRO A 27 8.14 1.13 -21.36
N VAL A 28 7.33 1.95 -22.01
CA VAL A 28 6.93 3.28 -21.50
C VAL A 28 5.56 3.21 -20.82
N TRP A 29 4.57 2.60 -21.47
CA TRP A 29 3.20 2.60 -20.96
C TRP A 29 2.96 1.60 -19.83
N VAL A 30 3.85 0.65 -19.60
CA VAL A 30 3.83 -0.28 -18.46
C VAL A 30 3.82 0.44 -17.11
N TYR A 31 4.39 1.63 -17.02
CA TYR A 31 4.38 2.43 -15.79
C TYR A 31 2.98 2.95 -15.41
N SER A 32 2.05 3.01 -16.36
CA SER A 32 0.68 3.50 -16.08
C SER A 32 -0.10 2.58 -15.13
N PRO A 33 -0.24 1.27 -15.37
CA PRO A 33 -0.89 0.38 -14.40
C PRO A 33 -0.12 0.29 -13.08
N LEU A 34 1.22 0.30 -13.11
CA LEU A 34 2.04 0.30 -11.90
C LEU A 34 1.76 1.54 -11.03
N PHE A 35 1.73 2.72 -11.64
CA PHE A 35 1.35 3.97 -10.97
C PHE A 35 -0.06 3.88 -10.38
N LEU A 36 -1.03 3.47 -11.21
CA LEU A 36 -2.45 3.49 -10.85
C LEU A 36 -2.74 2.57 -9.65
N ILE A 37 -2.16 1.38 -9.63
CA ILE A 37 -2.36 0.41 -8.54
C ILE A 37 -1.86 0.99 -7.22
N VAL A 38 -0.62 1.50 -7.18
CA VAL A 38 -0.04 2.08 -5.95
C VAL A 38 -0.77 3.36 -5.54
N PHE A 39 -1.17 4.19 -6.51
CA PHE A 39 -1.96 5.39 -6.24
C PHE A 39 -3.33 5.06 -5.62
N VAL A 40 -4.06 4.09 -6.17
CA VAL A 40 -5.37 3.67 -5.67
C VAL A 40 -5.25 3.02 -4.29
N GLU A 41 -4.26 2.13 -4.11
CA GLU A 41 -4.02 1.47 -2.82
C GLU A 41 -3.74 2.47 -1.69
N THR A 42 -2.88 3.45 -1.94
CA THR A 42 -2.51 4.45 -0.93
C THR A 42 -3.54 5.57 -0.80
N GLY A 43 -4.25 5.88 -1.88
CA GLY A 43 -5.18 7.00 -1.96
C GLY A 43 -6.59 6.72 -1.45
N LEU A 44 -7.03 5.48 -1.51
CA LEU A 44 -8.38 5.10 -1.14
C LEU A 44 -8.40 4.26 0.14
N VAL A 45 -9.00 4.80 1.20
CA VAL A 45 -9.17 4.11 2.50
C VAL A 45 -9.95 2.80 2.36
N PHE A 46 -10.69 2.62 1.26
CA PHE A 46 -11.56 1.46 1.03
C PHE A 46 -10.82 0.22 0.50
N PHE A 47 -9.58 0.36 0.00
CA PHE A 47 -8.84 -0.71 -0.67
C PHE A 47 -7.48 -1.02 -0.02
N PRO A 48 -7.42 -1.34 1.30
CA PRO A 48 -6.16 -1.61 1.98
C PRO A 48 -5.55 -2.97 1.62
N PHE A 49 -6.13 -3.70 0.66
CA PHE A 49 -5.78 -5.08 0.34
C PHE A 49 -5.08 -5.24 -1.02
N LEU A 50 -4.81 -4.16 -1.74
CA LEU A 50 -4.03 -4.26 -2.97
C LEU A 50 -2.58 -4.64 -2.63
N PRO A 51 -1.92 -5.44 -3.49
CA PRO A 51 -0.59 -5.99 -3.22
C PRO A 51 0.54 -4.99 -3.56
N GLY A 52 0.50 -3.76 -3.02
CA GLY A 52 1.48 -2.72 -3.33
C GLY A 52 2.91 -3.14 -2.98
N ASP A 53 3.11 -3.74 -1.80
CA ASP A 53 4.44 -4.15 -1.35
C ASP A 53 5.07 -5.20 -2.30
N SER A 54 4.27 -6.20 -2.71
CA SER A 54 4.73 -7.22 -3.65
C SER A 54 4.91 -6.68 -5.07
N LEU A 55 4.07 -5.71 -5.48
CA LEU A 55 4.22 -5.04 -6.76
C LEU A 55 5.49 -4.18 -6.83
N LEU A 56 5.82 -3.45 -5.76
CA LEU A 56 7.06 -2.69 -5.66
C LEU A 56 8.28 -3.61 -5.73
N PHE A 57 8.25 -4.72 -4.97
CA PHE A 57 9.30 -5.71 -4.99
C PHE A 57 9.46 -6.33 -6.38
N ALA A 58 8.36 -6.79 -7.00
CA ALA A 58 8.38 -7.36 -8.34
C ALA A 58 8.90 -6.38 -9.39
N ALA A 59 8.45 -5.12 -9.37
CA ALA A 59 8.94 -4.08 -10.26
C ALA A 59 10.45 -3.80 -10.05
N GLY A 60 10.93 -3.91 -8.82
CA GLY A 60 12.36 -3.86 -8.50
C GLY A 60 13.13 -5.00 -9.17
N VAL A 61 12.63 -6.24 -9.09
CA VAL A 61 13.22 -7.41 -9.78
C VAL A 61 13.26 -7.20 -11.29
N PHE A 62 12.16 -6.69 -11.90
CA PHE A 62 12.12 -6.37 -13.32
C PHE A 62 12.98 -5.17 -13.73
N SER A 63 13.39 -4.36 -12.79
CA SER A 63 14.34 -3.27 -13.01
C SER A 63 15.82 -3.71 -12.91
N ALA A 64 16.08 -4.94 -12.46
CA ALA A 64 17.38 -5.58 -12.51
C ALA A 64 17.70 -6.04 -13.95
N ASP A 65 18.90 -6.57 -14.17
CA ASP A 65 19.46 -6.91 -15.48
C ASP A 65 18.46 -7.62 -16.42
N GLY A 66 18.11 -6.95 -17.52
CA GLY A 66 17.30 -7.51 -18.60
C GLY A 66 15.79 -7.60 -18.34
N GLY A 67 15.28 -7.14 -17.21
CA GLY A 67 13.87 -7.26 -16.84
C GLY A 67 12.89 -6.33 -17.58
N GLY A 68 13.40 -5.38 -18.35
CA GLY A 68 12.57 -4.50 -19.20
C GLY A 68 12.04 -3.23 -18.54
N LEU A 69 12.29 -3.00 -17.24
CA LEU A 69 12.02 -1.75 -16.53
C LEU A 69 13.32 -0.99 -16.23
N ASN A 70 13.22 0.35 -16.22
CA ASN A 70 14.33 1.21 -15.78
C ASN A 70 14.17 1.53 -14.30
N ILE A 71 15.19 1.25 -13.47
CA ILE A 71 15.13 1.43 -12.02
C ILE A 71 14.80 2.87 -11.61
N TRP A 72 15.35 3.87 -12.28
CA TRP A 72 15.10 5.27 -11.95
C TRP A 72 13.67 5.69 -12.28
N ALA A 73 13.15 5.25 -13.44
CA ALA A 73 11.77 5.48 -13.82
C ALA A 73 10.81 4.78 -12.84
N THR A 74 11.10 3.54 -12.47
CA THR A 74 10.34 2.76 -11.48
C THR A 74 10.27 3.49 -10.14
N LEU A 75 11.40 3.94 -9.61
CA LEU A 75 11.46 4.69 -8.35
C LEU A 75 10.64 5.98 -8.43
N VAL A 76 10.84 6.79 -9.48
CA VAL A 76 10.12 8.07 -9.64
C VAL A 76 8.62 7.85 -9.75
N VAL A 77 8.19 6.91 -10.57
CA VAL A 77 6.77 6.60 -10.76
C VAL A 77 6.11 6.19 -9.44
N PHE A 78 6.75 5.32 -8.68
CA PHE A 78 6.21 4.88 -7.39
C PHE A 78 6.30 5.94 -6.29
N TYR A 79 7.34 6.78 -6.26
CA TYR A 79 7.39 7.92 -5.34
C TYR A 79 6.20 8.84 -5.59
N VAL A 80 5.97 9.21 -6.84
CA VAL A 80 4.87 10.10 -7.21
C VAL A 80 3.52 9.46 -6.89
N ALA A 81 3.32 8.19 -7.26
CA ALA A 81 2.09 7.45 -6.96
C ALA A 81 1.80 7.40 -5.46
N ALA A 82 2.79 7.04 -4.65
CA ALA A 82 2.66 6.88 -3.21
C ALA A 82 2.41 8.21 -2.47
N ILE A 83 3.09 9.29 -2.90
CA ILE A 83 2.93 10.63 -2.31
C ILE A 83 1.58 11.23 -2.70
N LEU A 84 1.21 11.16 -3.98
CA LEU A 84 -0.07 11.67 -4.47
C LEU A 84 -1.25 10.87 -3.92
N GLY A 85 -1.13 9.54 -3.83
CA GLY A 85 -2.16 8.69 -3.25
C GLY A 85 -2.47 9.09 -1.81
N ASN A 86 -1.48 9.13 -0.93
CA ASN A 86 -1.68 9.57 0.45
C ASN A 86 -2.16 11.03 0.55
N THR A 87 -1.72 11.89 -0.36
CA THR A 87 -2.20 13.28 -0.42
C THR A 87 -3.68 13.33 -0.76
N SER A 88 -4.14 12.52 -1.72
CA SER A 88 -5.55 12.37 -2.06
C SER A 88 -6.36 11.87 -0.86
N ASN A 89 -5.83 10.86 -0.16
CA ASN A 89 -6.45 10.32 1.05
C ASN A 89 -6.61 11.38 2.16
N TYR A 90 -5.56 12.19 2.40
CA TYR A 90 -5.61 13.32 3.33
C TYR A 90 -6.71 14.32 2.97
N TRP A 91 -6.82 14.71 1.67
CA TRP A 91 -7.83 15.66 1.24
C TRP A 91 -9.25 15.08 1.26
N ILE A 92 -9.42 13.81 0.91
CA ILE A 92 -10.71 13.10 1.06
C ILE A 92 -11.15 13.16 2.53
N ALA A 93 -10.24 12.88 3.46
CA ALA A 93 -10.53 12.96 4.89
C ALA A 93 -10.82 14.40 5.33
N ARG A 94 -10.09 15.38 4.81
CA ARG A 94 -10.28 16.79 5.16
C ARG A 94 -11.66 17.31 4.78
N PHE A 95 -12.17 16.92 3.61
CA PHE A 95 -13.47 17.39 3.10
C PHE A 95 -14.64 16.49 3.51
N PHE A 96 -14.42 15.19 3.57
CA PHE A 96 -15.49 14.20 3.74
C PHE A 96 -15.33 13.33 4.98
N GLY A 97 -14.25 13.49 5.76
CA GLY A 97 -13.89 12.58 6.85
C GLY A 97 -14.98 12.38 7.87
N LYS A 98 -15.61 13.47 8.35
CA LYS A 98 -16.72 13.38 9.28
C LYS A 98 -17.89 12.57 8.70
N ARG A 99 -18.31 12.86 7.46
CA ARG A 99 -19.40 12.14 6.79
C ARG A 99 -19.08 10.66 6.59
N ILE A 100 -17.82 10.34 6.28
CA ILE A 100 -17.35 8.95 6.10
C ILE A 100 -17.38 8.21 7.43
N ILE A 101 -16.90 8.81 8.51
CA ILE A 101 -16.90 8.22 9.86
C ILE A 101 -18.35 8.00 10.33
N ASP A 102 -19.20 9.02 10.25
CA ASP A 102 -20.59 8.96 10.71
C ASP A 102 -21.44 7.97 9.90
N SER A 103 -21.08 7.70 8.64
CA SER A 103 -21.80 6.74 7.79
C SER A 103 -21.64 5.28 8.24
N GLY A 104 -20.62 4.96 9.03
CA GLY A 104 -20.30 3.59 9.45
C GLY A 104 -19.95 2.62 8.29
N LYS A 105 -19.86 3.13 7.06
CA LYS A 105 -19.62 2.29 5.86
C LYS A 105 -18.19 1.73 5.83
N VAL A 106 -17.24 2.43 6.43
CA VAL A 106 -15.85 1.97 6.50
C VAL A 106 -15.66 1.16 7.79
N LYS A 107 -15.99 -0.13 7.74
CA LYS A 107 -15.87 -1.05 8.87
C LYS A 107 -14.46 -1.11 9.50
N ALA A 108 -13.46 -0.64 8.77
CA ALA A 108 -12.08 -0.59 9.23
C ALA A 108 -11.79 0.63 10.14
N LEU A 109 -12.59 1.70 10.10
CA LEU A 109 -12.49 2.87 10.98
C LEU A 109 -13.26 2.62 12.31
N THR A 110 -12.81 1.65 13.09
CA THR A 110 -13.42 1.40 14.40
C THR A 110 -12.91 2.43 15.42
N PRO A 111 -13.73 2.80 16.45
CA PRO A 111 -13.30 3.71 17.50
C PRO A 111 -11.99 3.29 18.18
N GLU A 112 -11.79 1.99 18.40
CA GLU A 112 -10.58 1.42 18.99
C GLU A 112 -9.34 1.68 18.12
N ARG A 113 -9.46 1.54 16.79
CA ARG A 113 -8.34 1.77 15.86
C ARG A 113 -8.03 3.25 15.71
N MET A 114 -9.06 4.08 15.73
CA MET A 114 -8.90 5.54 15.73
C MET A 114 -8.17 5.98 16.99
N ALA A 115 -8.62 5.55 18.17
CA ALA A 115 -7.96 5.87 19.44
C ALA A 115 -6.49 5.39 19.48
N LYS A 116 -6.19 4.24 18.87
CA LYS A 116 -4.81 3.76 18.75
C LYS A 116 -3.97 4.68 17.86
N LEU A 117 -4.49 5.12 16.72
CA LEU A 117 -3.78 6.09 15.86
C LEU A 117 -3.63 7.45 16.54
N ASP A 118 -4.65 7.93 17.26
CA ASP A 118 -4.58 9.17 18.02
C ASP A 118 -3.44 9.11 19.04
N SER A 119 -3.30 8.01 19.78
CA SER A 119 -2.17 7.80 20.68
C SER A 119 -0.79 7.79 19.99
N PHE A 120 -0.74 7.30 18.76
CA PHE A 120 0.49 7.39 17.94
C PHE A 120 0.79 8.83 17.52
N PHE A 121 -0.23 9.61 17.13
CA PHE A 121 -0.04 11.03 16.80
C PHE A 121 0.35 11.87 18.02
N GLU A 122 -0.21 11.59 19.20
CA GLU A 122 0.19 12.22 20.45
C GLU A 122 1.65 11.93 20.80
N LYS A 123 2.07 10.66 20.65
CA LYS A 123 3.42 10.23 21.04
C LYS A 123 4.49 10.59 20.03
N TYR A 124 4.23 10.41 18.73
CA TYR A 124 5.22 10.52 17.67
C TYR A 124 5.00 11.71 16.72
N GLY A 125 3.88 12.41 16.85
CA GLY A 125 3.55 13.53 15.98
C GLY A 125 3.55 13.15 14.50
N GLY A 126 4.26 13.91 13.68
CA GLY A 126 4.35 13.66 12.24
C GLY A 126 5.05 12.36 11.84
N LEU A 127 5.96 11.85 12.68
CA LEU A 127 6.60 10.55 12.44
C LEU A 127 5.59 9.40 12.36
N THR A 128 4.39 9.56 12.94
CA THR A 128 3.30 8.58 12.81
C THR A 128 3.04 8.23 11.34
N ILE A 129 3.06 9.23 10.43
CA ILE A 129 2.85 9.00 8.99
C ILE A 129 3.96 8.11 8.41
N VAL A 130 5.20 8.28 8.85
CA VAL A 130 6.34 7.46 8.38
C VAL A 130 6.26 6.05 8.96
N ILE A 131 6.08 5.93 10.28
CA ILE A 131 6.07 4.63 10.98
C ILE A 131 4.92 3.76 10.50
N THR A 132 3.71 4.32 10.43
CA THR A 132 2.51 3.57 10.03
C THR A 132 2.57 3.09 8.59
N ARG A 133 3.42 3.68 7.73
CA ARG A 133 3.59 3.23 6.35
C ARG A 133 4.18 1.83 6.24
N PHE A 134 4.99 1.43 7.21
CA PHE A 134 5.51 0.06 7.34
C PHE A 134 4.57 -0.89 8.09
N MET A 135 3.42 -0.38 8.53
CA MET A 135 2.39 -1.17 9.19
C MET A 135 1.22 -1.39 8.22
N PRO A 136 1.08 -2.58 7.60
CA PRO A 136 0.18 -2.80 6.46
C PRO A 136 -1.24 -2.31 6.68
N PHE A 137 -1.74 -2.43 7.89
CA PHE A 137 -3.10 -2.03 8.23
C PHE A 137 -3.25 -0.52 8.48
N PHE A 138 -2.25 0.12 9.11
CA PHE A 138 -2.35 1.52 9.53
C PHE A 138 -1.93 2.51 8.44
N ARG A 139 -1.24 2.06 7.39
CA ARG A 139 -0.69 2.93 6.34
C ARG A 139 -1.74 3.74 5.57
N THR A 140 -2.93 3.18 5.37
CA THR A 140 -4.05 3.87 4.69
C THR A 140 -4.88 4.72 5.64
N PHE A 141 -4.90 4.38 6.93
CA PHE A 141 -5.71 5.10 7.93
C PHE A 141 -4.99 6.30 8.51
N ALA A 142 -3.67 6.26 8.66
CA ALA A 142 -2.91 7.38 9.23
C ALA A 142 -3.02 8.68 8.41
N PRO A 143 -2.91 8.68 7.07
CA PRO A 143 -3.18 9.86 6.25
C PRO A 143 -4.62 10.38 6.39
N PHE A 144 -5.59 9.46 6.50
CA PHE A 144 -6.98 9.80 6.71
C PHE A 144 -7.17 10.53 8.05
N ILE A 145 -6.68 9.98 9.16
CA ILE A 145 -6.75 10.60 10.48
C ILE A 145 -6.01 11.94 10.50
N ALA A 146 -4.83 12.04 9.88
CA ALA A 146 -4.13 13.31 9.74
C ALA A 146 -4.99 14.38 9.05
N GLY A 147 -5.75 14.00 8.02
CA GLY A 147 -6.66 14.88 7.28
C GLY A 147 -7.87 15.34 8.08
N THR A 148 -8.36 14.55 9.05
CA THR A 148 -9.51 14.94 9.90
C THR A 148 -9.20 16.05 10.91
N GLY A 149 -7.98 16.57 10.94
CA GLY A 149 -7.62 17.73 11.76
C GLY A 149 -6.39 17.57 12.64
N HIS A 150 -5.78 16.37 12.68
CA HIS A 150 -4.62 16.09 13.53
C HIS A 150 -3.32 16.71 13.02
N MET A 151 -3.28 17.14 11.75
CA MET A 151 -2.06 17.68 11.15
C MET A 151 -2.36 18.73 10.07
N ASN A 152 -1.57 19.80 10.02
CA ASN A 152 -1.63 20.73 8.89
C ASN A 152 -0.99 20.11 7.64
N PHE A 153 -1.40 20.59 6.46
CA PHE A 153 -1.00 20.02 5.17
C PHE A 153 0.50 20.07 4.93
N ALA A 154 1.18 21.16 5.27
CA ALA A 154 2.62 21.30 5.04
C ALA A 154 3.43 20.26 5.84
N LYS A 155 3.08 20.09 7.12
CA LYS A 155 3.70 19.08 7.99
C LYS A 155 3.38 17.67 7.49
N PHE A 156 2.13 17.42 7.10
CA PHE A 156 1.72 16.14 6.51
C PHE A 156 2.55 15.82 5.25
N THR A 157 2.65 16.75 4.29
CA THR A 157 3.36 16.55 3.02
C THR A 157 4.83 16.21 3.23
N MET A 158 5.49 16.88 4.19
CA MET A 158 6.88 16.58 4.52
C MET A 158 7.05 15.12 5.01
N PHE A 159 6.27 14.70 6.00
CA PHE A 159 6.37 13.34 6.52
C PHE A 159 5.84 12.29 5.54
N ASN A 160 4.85 12.63 4.71
CA ASN A 160 4.36 11.78 3.63
C ASN A 160 5.45 11.54 2.57
N ALA A 161 6.20 12.58 2.18
CA ALA A 161 7.31 12.44 1.25
C ALA A 161 8.43 11.56 1.84
N ILE A 162 8.86 11.82 3.07
CA ILE A 162 9.88 11.00 3.76
C ILE A 162 9.43 9.53 3.82
N GLY A 163 8.21 9.27 4.31
CA GLY A 163 7.69 7.93 4.42
C GLY A 163 7.51 7.24 3.06
N GLY A 164 7.04 7.99 2.04
CA GLY A 164 6.86 7.48 0.68
C GLY A 164 8.17 7.06 0.04
N ILE A 165 9.17 7.94 0.10
CA ILE A 165 10.50 7.65 -0.42
C ILE A 165 11.11 6.45 0.31
N SER A 166 11.06 6.43 1.64
CA SER A 166 11.64 5.32 2.43
C SER A 166 10.99 3.98 2.11
N TRP A 167 9.67 3.92 2.06
CA TRP A 167 8.91 2.70 1.80
C TRP A 167 9.13 2.16 0.37
N VAL A 168 8.99 3.01 -0.64
CA VAL A 168 9.21 2.63 -2.04
C VAL A 168 10.66 2.21 -2.25
N SER A 169 11.64 2.98 -1.74
CA SER A 169 13.05 2.62 -1.86
C SER A 169 13.34 1.27 -1.24
N LEU A 170 12.80 0.98 -0.06
CA LEU A 170 13.01 -0.30 0.61
C LEU A 170 12.59 -1.47 -0.29
N PHE A 171 11.33 -1.49 -0.73
CA PHE A 171 10.81 -2.62 -1.50
C PHE A 171 11.39 -2.73 -2.91
N VAL A 172 11.51 -1.60 -3.62
CA VAL A 172 12.04 -1.59 -4.99
C VAL A 172 13.53 -1.93 -5.00
N LEU A 173 14.34 -1.38 -4.11
CA LEU A 173 15.77 -1.66 -4.08
C LEU A 173 16.06 -3.08 -3.56
N VAL A 174 15.29 -3.59 -2.60
CA VAL A 174 15.40 -5.00 -2.21
C VAL A 174 15.10 -5.90 -3.41
N GLY A 175 14.02 -5.63 -4.15
CA GLY A 175 13.74 -6.36 -5.40
C GLY A 175 14.88 -6.23 -6.42
N TYR A 176 15.40 -5.03 -6.62
CA TYR A 176 16.47 -4.77 -7.59
C TYR A 176 17.79 -5.50 -7.26
N PHE A 177 18.25 -5.41 -6.01
CA PHE A 177 19.53 -6.01 -5.62
C PHE A 177 19.45 -7.53 -5.43
N PHE A 178 18.31 -8.04 -4.97
CA PHE A 178 18.15 -9.47 -4.69
C PHE A 178 17.43 -10.24 -5.80
N GLY A 179 16.79 -9.56 -6.74
CA GLY A 179 16.05 -10.21 -7.84
C GLY A 179 16.91 -11.05 -8.78
N GLY A 180 18.22 -10.76 -8.89
CA GLY A 180 19.19 -11.55 -9.64
C GLY A 180 19.73 -12.80 -8.91
N VAL A 181 19.44 -12.94 -7.61
CA VAL A 181 19.93 -14.09 -6.82
C VAL A 181 19.15 -15.35 -7.20
N PRO A 182 19.83 -16.48 -7.56
CA PRO A 182 19.16 -17.71 -8.00
C PRO A 182 18.08 -18.19 -7.01
N PHE A 183 18.36 -18.15 -5.72
CA PHE A 183 17.39 -18.51 -4.67
C PHE A 183 16.12 -17.66 -4.74
N VAL A 184 16.23 -16.35 -5.00
CA VAL A 184 15.07 -15.44 -5.10
C VAL A 184 14.28 -15.73 -6.37
N GLN A 185 14.96 -16.07 -7.47
CA GLN A 185 14.30 -16.42 -8.74
C GLN A 185 13.53 -17.74 -8.63
N GLU A 186 14.13 -18.75 -8.01
CA GLU A 186 13.50 -20.05 -7.79
C GLU A 186 12.32 -19.99 -6.82
N HIS A 187 12.39 -19.11 -5.80
CA HIS A 187 11.38 -19.00 -4.76
C HIS A 187 10.56 -17.69 -4.85
N PHE A 188 10.55 -17.04 -6.02
CA PHE A 188 9.93 -15.73 -6.21
C PHE A 188 8.46 -15.72 -5.77
N GLU A 189 7.69 -16.71 -6.19
CA GLU A 189 6.27 -16.82 -5.83
C GLU A 189 6.06 -16.95 -4.32
N VAL A 190 6.91 -17.75 -3.66
CA VAL A 190 6.86 -17.95 -2.20
C VAL A 190 7.21 -16.65 -1.46
N ILE A 191 8.21 -15.92 -1.94
CA ILE A 191 8.62 -14.62 -1.36
C ILE A 191 7.49 -13.61 -1.51
N VAL A 192 6.92 -13.50 -2.70
CA VAL A 192 5.81 -12.59 -2.98
C VAL A 192 4.58 -12.96 -2.14
N LEU A 193 4.22 -14.24 -2.08
CA LEU A 193 3.13 -14.72 -1.22
C LEU A 193 3.40 -14.44 0.26
N GLY A 194 4.66 -14.55 0.70
CA GLY A 194 5.09 -14.17 2.04
C GLY A 194 4.87 -12.69 2.32
N ILE A 195 5.24 -11.81 1.40
CA ILE A 195 5.01 -10.35 1.49
C ILE A 195 3.51 -10.06 1.56
N VAL A 196 2.72 -10.67 0.67
CA VAL A 196 1.26 -10.54 0.66
C VAL A 196 0.65 -11.05 1.96
N ALA A 197 1.09 -12.23 2.44
CA ALA A 197 0.60 -12.81 3.68
C ALA A 197 0.87 -11.90 4.89
N VAL A 198 2.07 -11.33 5.00
CA VAL A 198 2.41 -10.37 6.05
C VAL A 198 1.56 -9.11 5.96
N SER A 199 1.29 -8.62 4.74
CA SER A 199 0.47 -7.44 4.48
C SER A 199 -1.01 -7.67 4.81
N VAL A 200 -1.55 -8.86 4.53
CA VAL A 200 -2.97 -9.21 4.69
C VAL A 200 -3.27 -9.81 6.06
N ALA A 201 -2.32 -10.50 6.70
CA ALA A 201 -2.51 -11.19 7.98
C ALA A 201 -3.15 -10.32 9.08
N PRO A 202 -2.74 -9.05 9.32
CA PRO A 202 -3.36 -8.23 10.35
C PRO A 202 -4.85 -7.96 10.09
N ALA A 203 -5.23 -7.84 8.82
CA ALA A 203 -6.62 -7.62 8.43
C ALA A 203 -7.48 -8.88 8.63
N VAL A 204 -6.96 -10.04 8.23
CA VAL A 204 -7.62 -11.34 8.44
C VAL A 204 -7.78 -11.63 9.93
N ILE A 205 -6.72 -11.47 10.72
CA ILE A 205 -6.76 -11.66 12.17
C ILE A 205 -7.80 -10.71 12.80
N GLY A 206 -7.84 -9.46 12.38
CA GLY A 206 -8.82 -8.48 12.84
C GLY A 206 -10.25 -8.88 12.50
N ALA A 207 -10.51 -9.36 11.29
CA ALA A 207 -11.81 -9.83 10.84
C ALA A 207 -12.27 -11.07 11.61
N VAL A 208 -11.39 -12.05 11.80
CA VAL A 208 -11.67 -13.28 12.55
C VAL A 208 -11.99 -12.95 14.01
N LYS A 209 -11.19 -12.11 14.67
CA LYS A 209 -11.46 -11.67 16.05
C LYS A 209 -12.81 -10.96 16.19
N ALA A 210 -13.15 -10.09 15.24
CA ALA A 210 -14.44 -9.40 15.23
C ALA A 210 -15.61 -10.38 15.06
N ALA A 211 -15.48 -11.37 14.19
CA ALA A 211 -16.50 -12.42 14.00
C ALA A 211 -16.70 -13.29 15.24
N LEU A 212 -15.61 -13.66 15.90
CA LEU A 212 -15.65 -14.46 17.13
C LEU A 212 -16.28 -13.69 18.31
N ASN A 213 -15.92 -12.41 18.47
CA ASN A 213 -16.48 -11.55 19.51
C ASN A 213 -17.96 -11.21 19.27
N GLY A 214 -18.40 -11.10 18.00
CA GLY A 214 -19.79 -10.91 17.65
C GLY A 214 -20.68 -12.11 17.98
N ARG A 215 -20.13 -13.32 17.97
CA ARG A 215 -20.83 -14.55 18.40
C ARG A 215 -21.01 -14.63 19.92
N LYS A 216 -20.01 -14.17 20.71
CA LYS A 216 -20.11 -14.15 22.18
C LYS A 216 -21.08 -13.13 22.76
N LYS A 217 -21.48 -12.10 21.99
CA LYS A 217 -22.50 -11.11 22.40
C LYS A 217 -23.93 -11.53 22.06
N LYS A 218 -24.13 -12.62 21.30
CA LYS A 218 -25.46 -13.13 20.92
C LYS A 218 -25.85 -14.42 21.66
N ALA A 219 -24.95 -14.97 22.44
CA ALA A 219 -25.18 -16.07 23.40
C ALA A 219 -25.24 -15.52 24.84
#